data_852344ec716c59cfecff06bc4b3425c8
#
_entry.id   852344ec716c59cfecff06bc4b3425c8
#
_cell.length_a   1.000
_cell.length_b   1.000
_cell.length_c   1.000
_cell.angle_alpha   90.00
_cell.angle_beta   90.00
_cell.angle_gamma   90.00
#
_symmetry.space_group_name_H-M   'P 1'
#
loop_
_entity.id
_entity.type
_entity.pdbx_description
1 polymer ?
#
loop_
_entity_poly.entity_id
_entity_poly.type
_entity_poly.pdbx_seq_one_letter_code
_entity_poly.pdbx_strand_id
1 'polypeptide(L)'
;MRAIWLSFLALLLWLNMAAAQDGPLRIKITQGVIEPLKFAIPEFEAENVEAKEIATKISRIVAADLASSGLFREIPSNRFIAQRKTFEEPVRFPDWRAVNAQALVTAAVSTNRSGKLTVKFRIFDIFSGVQLGQGMQLSGRTQAIRRMAHKVADQVYERIIGEGPYFDSRIVFVSESGPKDKRLKRLAIMDFDGENMQFLTGNDNIVLAPRISSDGKQVLYTSWETGFPQIYLLSVETGRRKRVNTPGNGVAFSPRFSPNNERIVFSYERDGNIDIYLMELNSLRSARLTSSPFIDTAPSFSPDGRKIVFESDRSGAQQLYILPVTGGAPKRISFGNGRYGTPVWSPRGDLIAFTKQSNGRFGIGVMRIDGTKERLLSASFLDEGPTWSPNGRVIMFARETRGPSGAPSIYSVDITGRNLRPLNLRAPASDPSWGPVLP
;
A
#
# COMPACT_ATOMS: atom_id res chain seq x y z
N MET A 1 11.28 -21.74 67.17
CA MET A 1 10.01 -21.89 66.40
C MET A 1 9.25 -20.57 66.27
N ARG A 2 9.89 -19.45 66.00
CA ARG A 2 9.23 -18.13 65.78
C ARG A 2 9.72 -17.40 64.50
N ALA A 3 10.50 -18.03 63.66
CA ALA A 3 11.09 -17.40 62.45
C ALA A 3 10.48 -17.89 61.13
N ILE A 4 9.56 -18.85 61.14
CA ILE A 4 9.01 -19.48 59.89
C ILE A 4 7.66 -18.86 59.50
N TRP A 5 7.00 -18.08 60.33
CA TRP A 5 5.68 -17.48 60.05
C TRP A 5 5.70 -16.11 59.36
N LEU A 6 6.87 -15.45 59.32
CA LEU A 6 7.00 -14.13 58.63
C LEU A 6 7.36 -14.24 57.16
N SER A 7 7.82 -15.41 56.71
CA SER A 7 8.16 -15.63 55.32
C SER A 7 6.97 -16.00 54.40
N PHE A 8 5.87 -16.47 55.00
CA PHE A 8 4.65 -16.84 54.25
C PHE A 8 3.71 -15.66 54.00
N LEU A 9 3.78 -14.59 54.79
CA LEU A 9 2.95 -13.40 54.59
C LEU A 9 3.50 -12.47 53.52
N ALA A 10 4.81 -12.54 53.21
CA ALA A 10 5.44 -11.74 52.15
C ALA A 10 5.22 -12.33 50.75
N LEU A 11 4.88 -13.62 50.64
CA LEU A 11 4.66 -14.28 49.33
C LEU A 11 3.24 -14.11 48.80
N LEU A 12 2.28 -13.70 49.67
CA LEU A 12 0.86 -13.49 49.26
C LEU A 12 0.55 -12.05 48.79
N LEU A 13 1.50 -11.13 48.88
CA LEU A 13 1.35 -9.74 48.43
C LEU A 13 1.87 -9.48 47.01
N TRP A 14 2.41 -10.50 46.31
CA TRP A 14 2.93 -10.35 44.93
C TRP A 14 1.95 -10.88 43.85
N LEU A 15 0.74 -11.23 44.20
CA LEU A 15 -0.21 -11.89 43.28
C LEU A 15 -1.39 -11.02 42.85
N ASN A 16 -1.32 -9.70 42.90
CA ASN A 16 -2.38 -8.85 42.31
C ASN A 16 -1.85 -7.48 41.83
N MET A 17 -0.80 -7.46 41.00
CA MET A 17 -0.63 -6.38 40.06
C MET A 17 -0.97 -6.91 38.66
N ALA A 18 -2.23 -7.18 38.41
CA ALA A 18 -2.80 -7.05 37.09
C ALA A 18 -2.67 -5.56 36.76
N ALA A 19 -1.61 -5.20 36.00
CA ALA A 19 -1.47 -3.87 35.50
C ALA A 19 -2.70 -3.58 34.64
N ALA A 20 -3.60 -2.76 35.18
CA ALA A 20 -4.60 -2.08 34.39
C ALA A 20 -3.85 -1.34 33.29
N GLN A 21 -4.15 -1.65 32.03
CA GLN A 21 -3.61 -0.93 30.87
C GLN A 21 -4.28 0.46 30.85
N ASP A 22 -3.78 1.37 31.70
CA ASP A 22 -4.15 2.79 31.68
C ASP A 22 -3.45 3.47 30.50
N GLY A 23 -4.07 3.41 29.34
CA GLY A 23 -3.64 4.14 28.13
C GLY A 23 -4.70 4.06 27.05
N PRO A 24 -4.81 5.08 26.17
CA PRO A 24 -5.77 5.03 25.08
C PRO A 24 -5.51 3.80 24.20
N LEU A 25 -6.59 3.24 23.65
CA LEU A 25 -6.60 2.04 22.81
C LEU A 25 -5.51 2.17 21.72
N ARG A 26 -4.39 1.48 21.92
CA ARG A 26 -3.31 1.37 20.92
C ARG A 26 -3.01 -0.09 20.70
N ILE A 27 -3.24 -0.56 19.49
CA ILE A 27 -2.83 -1.91 19.10
C ILE A 27 -1.32 -1.89 18.91
N LYS A 28 -0.57 -2.51 19.82
CA LYS A 28 0.83 -2.85 19.58
C LYS A 28 0.88 -4.02 18.59
N ILE A 29 1.24 -3.73 17.36
CA ILE A 29 1.40 -4.74 16.31
C ILE A 29 2.75 -5.44 16.52
N THR A 30 2.77 -6.44 17.37
CA THR A 30 3.88 -7.36 17.55
C THR A 30 3.65 -8.63 16.73
N GLN A 31 4.68 -9.47 16.52
CA GLN A 31 4.61 -10.69 15.71
C GLN A 31 3.69 -11.80 16.27
N GLY A 32 2.88 -11.50 17.30
CA GLY A 32 1.91 -12.41 17.89
C GLY A 32 0.58 -12.52 17.11
N VAL A 33 -0.33 -13.34 17.60
CA VAL A 33 -1.70 -13.40 17.07
C VAL A 33 -2.40 -12.09 17.41
N ILE A 34 -2.67 -11.26 16.39
CA ILE A 34 -3.45 -10.03 16.56
C ILE A 34 -4.91 -10.39 16.32
N GLU A 35 -5.74 -10.34 17.35
CA GLU A 35 -7.17 -10.36 17.15
C GLU A 35 -7.60 -8.99 16.58
N PRO A 36 -8.30 -8.97 15.42
CA PRO A 36 -8.75 -7.70 14.86
C PRO A 36 -9.67 -6.96 15.83
N LEU A 37 -9.43 -5.65 15.99
CA LEU A 37 -10.20 -4.78 16.87
C LEU A 37 -11.66 -4.73 16.41
N LYS A 38 -12.60 -5.06 17.30
CA LYS A 38 -14.04 -5.01 17.01
C LYS A 38 -14.51 -3.57 17.05
N PHE A 39 -15.01 -3.08 15.92
CA PHE A 39 -15.48 -1.70 15.83
C PHE A 39 -16.94 -1.63 15.36
N ALA A 40 -17.61 -0.56 15.74
CA ALA A 40 -18.95 -0.24 15.30
C ALA A 40 -18.94 1.09 14.54
N ILE A 41 -19.63 1.10 13.41
CA ILE A 41 -19.95 2.30 12.62
C ILE A 41 -21.46 2.26 12.38
N PRO A 42 -22.27 2.94 13.20
CA PRO A 42 -23.67 3.16 12.88
C PRO A 42 -23.77 4.01 11.60
N GLU A 43 -24.93 3.95 10.95
CA GLU A 43 -25.21 4.86 9.83
C GLU A 43 -24.95 6.29 10.26
N PHE A 44 -24.19 7.04 9.46
CA PHE A 44 -23.86 8.43 9.78
C PHE A 44 -25.11 9.30 9.70
N GLU A 45 -25.25 10.24 10.61
CA GLU A 45 -26.36 11.18 10.61
C GLU A 45 -26.32 12.08 9.37
N ALA A 46 -27.46 12.27 8.73
CA ALA A 46 -27.65 13.28 7.70
C ALA A 46 -28.23 14.55 8.33
N GLU A 47 -27.48 15.64 8.36
CA GLU A 47 -27.97 16.93 8.90
C GLU A 47 -29.01 17.60 7.98
N ASN A 48 -29.15 17.13 6.74
CA ASN A 48 -30.17 17.57 5.78
C ASN A 48 -30.57 16.42 4.82
N VAL A 49 -31.69 16.59 4.12
CA VAL A 49 -32.28 15.56 3.27
C VAL A 49 -31.34 15.12 2.15
N GLU A 50 -30.64 16.08 1.55
CA GLU A 50 -29.71 15.86 0.44
C GLU A 50 -28.46 15.05 0.87
N ALA A 51 -28.15 15.07 2.16
CA ALA A 51 -27.01 14.33 2.70
C ALA A 51 -27.33 12.86 3.02
N LYS A 52 -28.60 12.42 2.99
CA LYS A 52 -29.00 11.09 3.47
C LYS A 52 -28.29 9.93 2.77
N GLU A 53 -28.35 9.90 1.45
CA GLU A 53 -27.69 8.85 0.66
C GLU A 53 -26.16 8.95 0.77
N ILE A 54 -25.63 10.17 0.87
CA ILE A 54 -24.19 10.42 1.02
C ILE A 54 -23.69 9.91 2.37
N ALA A 55 -24.42 10.15 3.46
CA ALA A 55 -24.08 9.68 4.80
C ALA A 55 -24.01 8.15 4.86
N THR A 56 -25.04 7.47 4.30
CA THR A 56 -25.04 6.00 4.17
C THR A 56 -23.86 5.50 3.34
N LYS A 57 -23.54 6.16 2.23
CA LYS A 57 -22.42 5.76 1.36
C LYS A 57 -21.07 5.95 2.06
N ILE A 58 -20.87 7.08 2.75
CA ILE A 58 -19.62 7.35 3.48
C ILE A 58 -19.42 6.33 4.60
N SER A 59 -20.44 6.06 5.42
CA SER A 59 -20.32 5.11 6.54
C SER A 59 -19.91 3.71 6.06
N ARG A 60 -20.51 3.24 4.94
CA ARG A 60 -20.16 1.93 4.35
C ARG A 60 -18.74 1.86 3.83
N ILE A 61 -18.26 2.92 3.15
CA ILE A 61 -16.88 2.97 2.64
C ILE A 61 -15.89 2.98 3.79
N VAL A 62 -16.13 3.82 4.83
CA VAL A 62 -15.25 3.86 6.02
C VAL A 62 -15.17 2.50 6.69
N ALA A 63 -16.31 1.81 6.87
CA ALA A 63 -16.34 0.48 7.45
C ALA A 63 -15.56 -0.54 6.59
N ALA A 64 -15.76 -0.53 5.29
CA ALA A 64 -15.07 -1.40 4.35
C ALA A 64 -13.54 -1.17 4.33
N ASP A 65 -13.11 0.09 4.33
CA ASP A 65 -11.69 0.47 4.37
C ASP A 65 -11.01 -0.09 5.61
N LEU A 66 -11.57 0.20 6.79
CA LEU A 66 -11.02 -0.27 8.06
C LEU A 66 -10.97 -1.80 8.11
N ALA A 67 -12.06 -2.48 7.76
CA ALA A 67 -12.11 -3.94 7.71
C ALA A 67 -11.09 -4.51 6.72
N SER A 68 -10.87 -3.83 5.59
CA SER A 68 -9.93 -4.22 4.56
C SER A 68 -8.48 -4.33 5.04
N SER A 69 -8.12 -3.55 6.06
CA SER A 69 -6.77 -3.60 6.65
C SER A 69 -6.46 -4.92 7.37
N GLY A 70 -7.47 -5.71 7.73
CA GLY A 70 -7.33 -6.91 8.55
C GLY A 70 -7.02 -6.65 10.02
N LEU A 71 -6.90 -5.37 10.43
CA LEU A 71 -6.67 -4.95 11.81
C LEU A 71 -7.98 -4.63 12.54
N PHE A 72 -9.06 -4.49 11.78
CA PHE A 72 -10.38 -4.16 12.29
C PHE A 72 -11.40 -5.20 11.85
N ARG A 73 -12.37 -5.49 12.73
CA ARG A 73 -13.52 -6.34 12.48
C ARG A 73 -14.79 -5.57 12.75
N GLU A 74 -15.57 -5.33 11.72
CA GLU A 74 -16.85 -4.66 11.85
C GLU A 74 -17.86 -5.50 12.63
N ILE A 75 -18.60 -4.86 13.53
CA ILE A 75 -19.78 -5.45 14.18
C ILE A 75 -20.98 -5.14 13.28
N PRO A 76 -21.71 -6.17 12.81
CA PRO A 76 -22.88 -5.97 11.96
C PRO A 76 -23.93 -5.07 12.62
N SER A 77 -24.50 -4.15 11.85
CA SER A 77 -25.48 -3.16 12.35
C SER A 77 -26.74 -3.76 12.96
N ASN A 78 -27.12 -4.97 12.52
CA ASN A 78 -28.28 -5.70 13.09
C ASN A 78 -28.02 -6.19 14.55
N ARG A 79 -26.81 -6.08 15.06
CA ARG A 79 -26.47 -6.38 16.46
C ARG A 79 -26.51 -5.14 17.36
N PHE A 80 -26.67 -3.94 16.80
CA PHE A 80 -26.69 -2.72 17.61
C PHE A 80 -27.94 -2.66 18.48
N ILE A 81 -27.76 -2.44 19.76
CA ILE A 81 -28.85 -2.35 20.75
C ILE A 81 -29.47 -0.96 20.71
N ALA A 82 -28.64 0.08 20.61
CA ALA A 82 -29.08 1.46 20.56
C ALA A 82 -28.86 2.05 19.16
N GLN A 83 -29.88 2.73 18.65
CA GLN A 83 -29.75 3.61 17.48
C GLN A 83 -29.61 5.04 18.00
N ARG A 84 -28.48 5.68 17.65
CA ARG A 84 -28.31 7.12 17.91
C ARG A 84 -29.19 7.89 16.95
N LYS A 85 -29.91 8.89 17.47
CA LYS A 85 -30.79 9.75 16.66
C LYS A 85 -30.03 10.95 16.10
N THR A 86 -29.07 11.49 16.87
CA THR A 86 -28.28 12.65 16.47
C THR A 86 -26.80 12.49 16.81
N PHE A 87 -25.93 13.19 16.08
CA PHE A 87 -24.49 13.20 16.30
C PHE A 87 -24.10 13.81 17.68
N GLU A 88 -24.88 14.76 18.17
CA GLU A 88 -24.64 15.42 19.46
C GLU A 88 -25.13 14.60 20.65
N GLU A 89 -25.94 13.57 20.44
CA GLU A 89 -26.41 12.70 21.51
C GLU A 89 -25.24 12.03 22.23
N PRO A 90 -25.22 12.00 23.59
CA PRO A 90 -24.16 11.32 24.33
C PRO A 90 -24.08 9.83 23.99
N VAL A 91 -22.86 9.29 23.97
CA VAL A 91 -22.64 7.86 23.72
C VAL A 91 -23.05 7.05 24.93
N ARG A 92 -23.97 6.11 24.76
CA ARG A 92 -24.34 5.14 25.78
C ARG A 92 -23.38 3.94 25.76
N PHE A 93 -22.22 4.10 26.36
CA PHE A 93 -21.16 3.09 26.37
C PHE A 93 -21.59 1.68 26.77
N PRO A 94 -22.49 1.47 27.74
CA PRO A 94 -22.96 0.12 28.11
C PRO A 94 -23.58 -0.65 26.94
N ASP A 95 -24.33 0.03 26.04
CA ASP A 95 -24.97 -0.60 24.89
C ASP A 95 -23.94 -1.13 23.89
N TRP A 96 -22.85 -0.41 23.70
CA TRP A 96 -21.75 -0.80 22.81
C TRP A 96 -20.85 -1.88 23.44
N ARG A 97 -20.66 -1.86 24.76
CA ARG A 97 -19.97 -2.94 25.48
C ARG A 97 -20.75 -4.26 25.39
N ALA A 98 -22.08 -4.23 25.46
CA ALA A 98 -22.91 -5.42 25.36
C ALA A 98 -22.80 -6.15 24.02
N VAL A 99 -22.48 -5.42 22.94
CA VAL A 99 -22.20 -6.00 21.61
C VAL A 99 -20.71 -6.27 21.36
N ASN A 100 -19.87 -6.16 22.40
CA ASN A 100 -18.40 -6.36 22.32
C ASN A 100 -17.68 -5.36 21.40
N ALA A 101 -18.19 -4.15 21.22
CA ALA A 101 -17.46 -3.10 20.54
C ALA A 101 -16.27 -2.64 21.40
N GLN A 102 -15.12 -2.44 20.75
CA GLN A 102 -13.92 -1.87 21.35
C GLN A 102 -13.75 -0.40 20.91
N ALA A 103 -14.12 -0.11 19.66
CA ALA A 103 -14.15 1.26 19.13
C ALA A 103 -15.52 1.57 18.53
N LEU A 104 -15.91 2.85 18.58
CA LEU A 104 -17.10 3.38 17.93
C LEU A 104 -16.69 4.62 17.13
N VAL A 105 -17.14 4.69 15.88
CA VAL A 105 -17.02 5.88 15.05
C VAL A 105 -18.41 6.43 14.77
N THR A 106 -18.64 7.69 15.13
CA THR A 106 -19.89 8.39 14.83
C THR A 106 -19.60 9.59 13.95
N ALA A 107 -20.52 9.92 13.03
CA ALA A 107 -20.36 11.09 12.18
C ALA A 107 -21.70 11.74 11.83
N ALA A 108 -21.62 13.02 11.48
CA ALA A 108 -22.70 13.78 10.84
C ALA A 108 -22.23 14.30 9.49
N VAL A 109 -23.11 14.23 8.51
CA VAL A 109 -22.85 14.60 7.12
C VAL A 109 -23.85 15.67 6.70
N SER A 110 -23.35 16.76 6.14
CA SER A 110 -24.18 17.81 5.55
C SER A 110 -23.69 18.22 4.17
N THR A 111 -24.62 18.68 3.36
CA THR A 111 -24.34 19.29 2.07
C THR A 111 -25.02 20.66 2.00
N ASN A 112 -24.50 21.55 1.17
CA ASN A 112 -25.15 22.82 0.91
C ASN A 112 -25.45 23.01 -0.58
N ARG A 113 -26.21 24.04 -0.93
CA ARG A 113 -26.60 24.35 -2.31
C ARG A 113 -25.43 24.62 -3.25
N SER A 114 -24.27 24.99 -2.73
CA SER A 114 -23.03 25.18 -3.54
C SER A 114 -22.27 23.87 -3.78
N GLY A 115 -22.79 22.72 -3.36
CA GLY A 115 -22.15 21.42 -3.51
C GLY A 115 -21.00 21.18 -2.52
N LYS A 116 -20.92 21.96 -1.43
CA LYS A 116 -19.96 21.70 -0.35
C LYS A 116 -20.48 20.54 0.50
N LEU A 117 -19.66 19.51 0.64
CA LEU A 117 -19.83 18.38 1.54
C LEU A 117 -19.04 18.61 2.82
N THR A 118 -19.66 18.40 3.97
CA THR A 118 -19.00 18.45 5.28
C THR A 118 -19.27 17.15 6.03
N VAL A 119 -18.23 16.57 6.63
CA VAL A 119 -18.30 15.39 7.49
C VAL A 119 -17.65 15.73 8.81
N LYS A 120 -18.44 15.72 9.90
CA LYS A 120 -17.99 15.82 11.27
C LYS A 120 -17.95 14.42 11.85
N PHE A 121 -16.91 14.02 12.58
CA PHE A 121 -16.84 12.69 13.16
C PHE A 121 -16.08 12.67 14.49
N ARG A 122 -16.41 11.66 15.30
CA ARG A 122 -15.81 11.38 16.61
C ARG A 122 -15.47 9.90 16.69
N ILE A 123 -14.40 9.58 17.41
CA ILE A 123 -13.92 8.23 17.67
C ILE A 123 -13.93 7.99 19.16
N PHE A 124 -14.47 6.87 19.61
CA PHE A 124 -14.58 6.54 21.03
C PHE A 124 -13.91 5.20 21.31
N ASP A 125 -13.19 5.14 22.40
CA ASP A 125 -12.78 3.91 23.06
C ASP A 125 -13.94 3.46 23.97
N ILE A 126 -14.55 2.34 23.61
CA ILE A 126 -15.74 1.83 24.33
C ILE A 126 -15.37 1.23 25.67
N PHE A 127 -14.16 0.69 25.79
CA PHE A 127 -13.72 0.08 27.04
C PHE A 127 -13.48 1.14 28.13
N SER A 128 -12.66 2.15 27.81
CA SER A 128 -12.38 3.25 28.75
C SER A 128 -13.54 4.26 28.88
N GLY A 129 -14.47 4.29 27.93
CA GLY A 129 -15.60 5.21 27.91
C GLY A 129 -15.21 6.65 27.58
N VAL A 130 -14.12 6.85 26.79
CA VAL A 130 -13.63 8.17 26.44
C VAL A 130 -13.59 8.39 24.93
N GLN A 131 -13.70 9.65 24.52
CA GLN A 131 -13.46 10.05 23.15
C GLN A 131 -11.96 10.07 22.88
N LEU A 132 -11.53 9.45 21.78
CA LEU A 132 -10.13 9.45 21.33
C LEU A 132 -9.78 10.77 20.62
N GLY A 133 -9.24 11.70 21.40
CA GLY A 133 -8.88 13.05 20.93
C GLY A 133 -10.09 13.93 20.68
N GLN A 134 -9.87 15.04 19.95
CA GLN A 134 -10.95 15.96 19.60
C GLN A 134 -11.76 15.46 18.41
N GLY A 135 -13.02 15.89 18.31
CA GLY A 135 -13.83 15.70 17.11
C GLY A 135 -13.18 16.37 15.91
N MET A 136 -13.38 15.80 14.74
CA MET A 136 -12.77 16.27 13.49
C MET A 136 -13.84 16.66 12.49
N GLN A 137 -13.51 17.62 11.62
CA GLN A 137 -14.36 18.04 10.52
C GLN A 137 -13.54 18.09 9.24
N LEU A 138 -14.05 17.42 8.21
CA LEU A 138 -13.53 17.48 6.85
C LEU A 138 -14.54 18.19 5.96
N SER A 139 -14.05 18.92 4.96
CA SER A 139 -14.89 19.58 3.96
C SER A 139 -14.33 19.33 2.57
N GLY A 140 -15.21 19.17 1.59
CA GLY A 140 -14.87 18.94 0.20
C GLY A 140 -16.06 19.22 -0.72
N ARG A 141 -15.98 18.75 -1.96
CA ARG A 141 -17.07 18.78 -2.92
C ARG A 141 -17.86 17.46 -2.88
N THR A 142 -19.14 17.51 -3.21
CA THR A 142 -20.01 16.32 -3.29
C THR A 142 -19.52 15.30 -4.32
N GLN A 143 -18.75 15.70 -5.33
CA GLN A 143 -18.12 14.76 -6.27
C GLN A 143 -17.00 13.91 -5.63
N ALA A 144 -16.45 14.34 -4.49
CA ALA A 144 -15.35 13.68 -3.80
C ALA A 144 -15.80 12.79 -2.62
N ILE A 145 -17.04 12.25 -2.66
CA ILE A 145 -17.61 11.43 -1.56
C ILE A 145 -16.68 10.30 -1.15
N ARG A 146 -16.14 9.53 -2.11
CA ARG A 146 -15.24 8.40 -1.81
C ARG A 146 -13.95 8.88 -1.14
N ARG A 147 -13.29 9.90 -1.70
CA ARG A 147 -12.11 10.50 -1.09
C ARG A 147 -12.38 10.99 0.34
N MET A 148 -13.55 11.59 0.56
CA MET A 148 -13.95 12.02 1.91
C MET A 148 -14.06 10.83 2.87
N ALA A 149 -14.65 9.72 2.41
CA ALA A 149 -14.75 8.49 3.20
C ALA A 149 -13.36 7.89 3.49
N HIS A 150 -12.49 7.78 2.50
CA HIS A 150 -11.12 7.30 2.66
C HIS A 150 -10.32 8.18 3.65
N LYS A 151 -10.47 9.51 3.58
CA LYS A 151 -9.84 10.43 4.56
C LYS A 151 -10.37 10.22 5.98
N VAL A 152 -11.67 9.96 6.15
CA VAL A 152 -12.23 9.61 7.47
C VAL A 152 -11.63 8.28 7.96
N ALA A 153 -11.58 7.26 7.10
CA ALA A 153 -10.98 5.98 7.44
C ALA A 153 -9.49 6.11 7.80
N ASP A 154 -8.72 6.91 7.06
CA ASP A 154 -7.33 7.21 7.36
C ASP A 154 -7.15 7.85 8.73
N GLN A 155 -8.00 8.82 9.09
CA GLN A 155 -7.96 9.47 10.40
C GLN A 155 -8.32 8.50 11.55
N VAL A 156 -9.30 7.63 11.33
CA VAL A 156 -9.65 6.57 12.31
C VAL A 156 -8.51 5.58 12.46
N TYR A 157 -7.94 5.13 11.34
CA TYR A 157 -6.82 4.20 11.31
C TYR A 157 -5.60 4.77 12.06
N GLU A 158 -5.19 5.97 11.70
CA GLU A 158 -4.04 6.65 12.32
C GLU A 158 -4.24 6.86 13.82
N ARG A 159 -5.45 7.26 14.25
CA ARG A 159 -5.76 7.51 15.65
C ARG A 159 -5.72 6.24 16.50
N ILE A 160 -6.19 5.11 15.97
CA ILE A 160 -6.28 3.85 16.71
C ILE A 160 -4.99 3.03 16.59
N ILE A 161 -4.41 2.95 15.39
CA ILE A 161 -3.23 2.11 15.11
C ILE A 161 -1.93 2.85 15.39
N GLY A 162 -1.90 4.18 15.19
CA GLY A 162 -0.70 5.01 15.30
C GLY A 162 0.24 4.92 14.09
N GLU A 163 -0.22 4.33 12.98
CA GLU A 163 0.51 4.28 11.72
C GLU A 163 -0.11 5.26 10.71
N GLY A 164 0.69 5.77 9.78
CA GLY A 164 0.25 6.75 8.80
C GLY A 164 -0.87 6.27 7.86
N PRO A 165 -1.52 7.20 7.16
CA PRO A 165 -2.64 6.93 6.26
C PRO A 165 -2.22 6.18 4.99
N TYR A 166 -3.20 5.51 4.31
CA TYR A 166 -2.99 4.90 3.00
C TYR A 166 -4.28 4.66 2.20
N PHE A 167 -5.47 4.88 2.77
CA PHE A 167 -6.74 4.63 2.08
C PHE A 167 -7.03 5.68 1.00
N ASP A 168 -6.80 6.99 1.26
CA ASP A 168 -6.98 8.03 0.22
C ASP A 168 -5.79 8.06 -0.73
N SER A 169 -5.58 6.96 -1.45
CA SER A 169 -4.49 6.77 -2.43
C SER A 169 -4.98 6.09 -3.69
N ARG A 170 -4.16 6.11 -4.75
CA ARG A 170 -4.48 5.49 -6.04
C ARG A 170 -3.43 4.47 -6.44
N ILE A 171 -3.88 3.53 -7.27
CA ILE A 171 -3.04 2.48 -7.84
C ILE A 171 -3.07 2.62 -9.35
N VAL A 172 -1.89 2.71 -9.97
CA VAL A 172 -1.72 2.55 -11.41
C VAL A 172 -1.32 1.11 -11.68
N PHE A 173 -1.88 0.49 -12.70
CA PHE A 173 -1.64 -0.91 -13.03
C PHE A 173 -1.81 -1.17 -14.52
N VAL A 174 -1.45 -2.37 -14.95
CA VAL A 174 -1.73 -2.86 -16.30
C VAL A 174 -3.03 -3.65 -16.28
N SER A 175 -4.06 -3.13 -16.93
CA SER A 175 -5.30 -3.87 -17.20
C SER A 175 -5.10 -4.74 -18.43
N GLU A 176 -5.41 -6.03 -18.31
CA GLU A 176 -5.23 -7.01 -19.36
C GLU A 176 -6.57 -7.54 -19.87
N SER A 177 -6.65 -7.82 -21.18
CA SER A 177 -7.84 -8.40 -21.81
C SER A 177 -7.46 -9.29 -22.99
N GLY A 178 -8.38 -10.15 -23.40
CA GLY A 178 -8.13 -11.10 -24.49
C GLY A 178 -7.46 -12.40 -24.03
N PRO A 179 -7.23 -13.35 -24.95
CA PRO A 179 -6.64 -14.64 -24.66
C PRO A 179 -5.17 -14.49 -24.24
N LYS A 180 -4.65 -15.52 -23.54
CA LYS A 180 -3.33 -15.48 -22.91
C LYS A 180 -2.18 -15.20 -23.89
N ASP A 181 -2.27 -15.71 -25.11
CA ASP A 181 -1.29 -15.58 -26.19
C ASP A 181 -1.39 -14.26 -26.97
N LYS A 182 -2.49 -13.50 -26.79
CA LYS A 182 -2.77 -12.22 -27.46
C LYS A 182 -3.36 -11.17 -26.53
N ARG A 183 -2.84 -11.07 -25.32
CA ARG A 183 -3.33 -10.11 -24.34
C ARG A 183 -3.10 -8.68 -24.78
N LEU A 184 -4.17 -7.90 -24.75
CA LEU A 184 -4.13 -6.46 -24.88
C LEU A 184 -3.83 -5.87 -23.50
N LYS A 185 -2.91 -4.94 -23.44
CA LYS A 185 -2.43 -4.33 -22.19
C LYS A 185 -2.61 -2.82 -22.23
N ARG A 186 -3.26 -2.27 -21.20
CA ARG A 186 -3.51 -0.83 -21.07
C ARG A 186 -3.14 -0.37 -19.68
N LEU A 187 -2.59 0.84 -19.57
CA LEU A 187 -2.47 1.47 -18.26
C LEU A 187 -3.83 1.91 -17.77
N ALA A 188 -4.11 1.63 -16.51
CA ALA A 188 -5.29 2.09 -15.82
C ALA A 188 -4.90 2.63 -14.43
N ILE A 189 -5.75 3.50 -13.88
CA ILE A 189 -5.65 4.02 -12.52
C ILE A 189 -6.97 3.78 -11.81
N MET A 190 -6.92 3.51 -10.50
CA MET A 190 -8.08 3.27 -9.66
C MET A 190 -7.82 3.77 -8.24
N ASP A 191 -8.86 3.87 -7.41
CA ASP A 191 -8.72 4.03 -5.97
C ASP A 191 -8.09 2.75 -5.38
N PHE A 192 -7.50 2.85 -4.18
CA PHE A 192 -6.76 1.73 -3.57
C PHE A 192 -7.61 0.45 -3.40
N ASP A 193 -8.93 0.59 -3.31
CA ASP A 193 -9.90 -0.49 -3.11
C ASP A 193 -10.44 -1.10 -4.42
N GLY A 194 -9.97 -0.62 -5.59
CA GLY A 194 -10.35 -1.12 -6.91
C GLY A 194 -11.47 -0.37 -7.60
N GLU A 195 -12.06 0.62 -6.94
CA GLU A 195 -13.12 1.43 -7.51
C GLU A 195 -12.59 2.62 -8.34
N ASN A 196 -13.48 3.32 -9.04
CA ASN A 196 -13.17 4.48 -9.89
C ASN A 196 -12.08 4.22 -10.93
N MET A 197 -12.04 3.00 -11.49
CA MET A 197 -11.07 2.64 -12.52
C MET A 197 -11.24 3.49 -13.79
N GLN A 198 -10.13 4.03 -14.26
CA GLN A 198 -10.05 4.79 -15.50
C GLN A 198 -8.84 4.32 -16.33
N PHE A 199 -9.00 4.23 -17.66
CA PHE A 199 -7.89 3.93 -18.54
C PHE A 199 -7.05 5.18 -18.83
N LEU A 200 -5.73 5.04 -18.75
CA LEU A 200 -4.77 6.09 -19.04
C LEU A 200 -4.21 5.99 -20.47
N THR A 201 -4.26 4.79 -21.08
CA THR A 201 -3.81 4.55 -22.46
C THR A 201 -4.84 3.74 -23.24
N GLY A 202 -4.75 3.80 -24.59
CA GLY A 202 -5.42 2.86 -25.48
C GLY A 202 -4.83 1.44 -25.37
N ASN A 203 -5.24 0.57 -26.29
CA ASN A 203 -4.79 -0.83 -26.38
C ASN A 203 -3.92 -1.11 -27.62
N ASP A 204 -3.40 -0.04 -28.24
CA ASP A 204 -2.67 -0.13 -29.51
C ASP A 204 -1.25 -0.66 -29.35
N ASN A 205 -0.71 -0.58 -28.14
CA ASN A 205 0.67 -0.95 -27.84
C ASN A 205 0.79 -1.72 -26.54
N ILE A 206 1.81 -2.58 -26.45
CA ILE A 206 2.17 -3.27 -25.20
C ILE A 206 2.73 -2.23 -24.23
N VAL A 207 2.15 -2.17 -23.02
CA VAL A 207 2.61 -1.34 -21.93
C VAL A 207 2.86 -2.18 -20.69
N LEU A 208 3.95 -1.91 -19.95
CA LEU A 208 4.39 -2.65 -18.78
C LEU A 208 5.02 -1.73 -17.73
N ALA A 209 5.15 -2.28 -16.53
CA ALA A 209 5.91 -1.69 -15.43
C ALA A 209 5.57 -0.21 -15.13
N PRO A 210 4.28 0.18 -15.00
CA PRO A 210 3.93 1.54 -14.63
C PRO A 210 4.47 1.89 -13.24
N ARG A 211 4.90 3.14 -13.07
CA ARG A 211 5.35 3.70 -11.80
C ARG A 211 4.81 5.11 -11.65
N ILE A 212 3.98 5.28 -10.64
CA ILE A 212 3.42 6.60 -10.31
C ILE A 212 4.44 7.42 -9.52
N SER A 213 4.48 8.72 -9.79
CA SER A 213 5.35 9.68 -9.08
C SER A 213 4.94 9.86 -7.62
N SER A 214 5.85 10.34 -6.77
CA SER A 214 5.60 10.57 -5.34
C SER A 214 4.57 11.67 -5.05
N ASP A 215 4.22 12.49 -6.04
CA ASP A 215 3.15 13.50 -5.98
C ASP A 215 1.84 13.03 -6.64
N GLY A 216 1.82 11.82 -7.19
CA GLY A 216 0.66 11.23 -7.84
C GLY A 216 0.27 11.82 -9.20
N LYS A 217 1.08 12.71 -9.78
CA LYS A 217 0.72 13.47 -10.99
C LYS A 217 1.22 12.85 -12.29
N GLN A 218 2.25 12.02 -12.22
CA GLN A 218 2.90 11.45 -13.39
C GLN A 218 3.05 9.94 -13.27
N VAL A 219 3.12 9.26 -14.41
CA VAL A 219 3.38 7.82 -14.51
C VAL A 219 4.51 7.60 -15.49
N LEU A 220 5.58 6.94 -15.05
CA LEU A 220 6.57 6.32 -15.91
C LEU A 220 6.09 4.94 -16.30
N TYR A 221 6.34 4.51 -17.52
CA TYR A 221 6.06 3.15 -17.98
C TYR A 221 6.92 2.77 -19.17
N THR A 222 7.01 1.48 -19.43
CA THR A 222 7.66 0.95 -20.64
C THR A 222 6.62 0.67 -21.71
N SER A 223 6.85 1.10 -22.94
CA SER A 223 5.97 0.86 -24.10
C SER A 223 6.74 0.38 -25.30
N TRP A 224 6.09 -0.46 -26.11
CA TRP A 224 6.60 -0.96 -27.41
C TRP A 224 6.04 -0.16 -28.61
N GLU A 225 5.61 1.07 -28.41
CA GLU A 225 5.04 1.93 -29.47
C GLU A 225 5.98 2.11 -30.67
N THR A 226 7.28 2.01 -30.47
CA THR A 226 8.31 2.14 -31.54
C THR A 226 8.83 0.80 -32.05
N GLY A 227 8.18 -0.32 -31.68
CA GLY A 227 8.61 -1.68 -32.03
C GLY A 227 9.60 -2.31 -31.04
N PHE A 228 10.17 -1.52 -30.12
CA PHE A 228 11.04 -1.97 -29.04
C PHE A 228 10.80 -1.18 -27.75
N PRO A 229 11.21 -1.70 -26.58
CA PRO A 229 10.92 -1.07 -25.30
C PRO A 229 11.52 0.32 -25.17
N GLN A 230 10.68 1.30 -24.82
CA GLN A 230 11.08 2.67 -24.52
C GLN A 230 10.34 3.17 -23.27
N ILE A 231 10.95 4.09 -22.55
CA ILE A 231 10.32 4.72 -21.38
C ILE A 231 9.47 5.91 -21.84
N TYR A 232 8.26 5.96 -21.30
CA TYR A 232 7.33 7.07 -21.49
C TYR A 232 6.96 7.70 -20.15
N LEU A 233 6.73 9.00 -20.19
CA LEU A 233 6.19 9.79 -19.09
C LEU A 233 4.79 10.26 -19.47
N LEU A 234 3.79 9.94 -18.63
CA LEU A 234 2.39 10.28 -18.82
C LEU A 234 1.91 11.18 -17.67
N SER A 235 1.19 12.25 -17.99
CA SER A 235 0.49 13.09 -17.02
C SER A 235 -0.86 12.45 -16.68
N VAL A 236 -1.11 12.19 -15.40
CA VAL A 236 -2.37 11.59 -14.92
C VAL A 236 -3.56 12.51 -15.16
N GLU A 237 -3.36 13.82 -15.01
CA GLU A 237 -4.42 14.82 -15.16
C GLU A 237 -4.83 15.04 -16.61
N THR A 238 -3.85 15.17 -17.51
CA THR A 238 -4.11 15.56 -18.91
C THR A 238 -4.11 14.40 -19.90
N GLY A 239 -3.64 13.20 -19.49
CA GLY A 239 -3.43 12.05 -20.38
C GLY A 239 -2.29 12.26 -21.40
N ARG A 240 -1.63 13.42 -21.39
CA ARG A 240 -0.50 13.68 -22.31
C ARG A 240 0.67 12.79 -21.98
N ARG A 241 1.26 12.18 -23.01
CA ARG A 241 2.43 11.31 -22.87
C ARG A 241 3.57 11.81 -23.75
N LYS A 242 4.80 11.61 -23.30
CA LYS A 242 6.02 11.86 -24.06
C LYS A 242 7.03 10.74 -23.84
N ARG A 243 7.78 10.39 -24.89
CA ARG A 243 8.92 9.50 -24.77
C ARG A 243 10.03 10.20 -23.97
N VAL A 244 10.66 9.48 -23.06
CA VAL A 244 11.88 9.93 -22.39
C VAL A 244 13.07 9.63 -23.30
N ASN A 245 13.80 10.66 -23.70
CA ASN A 245 14.98 10.49 -24.55
C ASN A 245 16.12 9.89 -23.75
N THR A 246 16.36 8.60 -23.93
CA THR A 246 17.47 7.85 -23.32
C THR A 246 18.74 7.98 -24.18
N PRO A 247 19.94 7.76 -23.61
CA PRO A 247 21.19 7.91 -24.31
C PRO A 247 21.36 6.89 -25.47
N GLY A 248 21.76 7.33 -26.67
CA GLY A 248 22.06 6.43 -27.78
C GLY A 248 20.85 5.64 -28.29
N ASN A 249 21.10 4.45 -28.86
CA ASN A 249 20.11 3.62 -29.55
C ASN A 249 19.75 2.33 -28.76
N GLY A 250 20.07 2.25 -27.49
CA GLY A 250 19.79 1.09 -26.67
C GLY A 250 18.33 1.00 -26.20
N VAL A 251 18.02 -0.06 -25.48
CA VAL A 251 16.69 -0.38 -24.99
C VAL A 251 16.56 -0.01 -23.52
N ALA A 252 15.58 0.84 -23.19
CA ALA A 252 15.34 1.32 -21.82
C ALA A 252 14.04 0.77 -21.25
N PHE A 253 14.08 0.26 -20.02
CA PHE A 253 12.94 -0.35 -19.35
C PHE A 253 13.05 -0.31 -17.82
N SER A 254 11.98 -0.74 -17.13
CA SER A 254 11.89 -0.77 -15.65
C SER A 254 12.25 0.56 -14.97
N PRO A 255 11.66 1.69 -15.38
CA PRO A 255 11.98 2.99 -14.81
C PRO A 255 11.41 3.14 -13.37
N ARG A 256 12.08 3.96 -12.56
CA ARG A 256 11.61 4.40 -11.23
C ARG A 256 11.93 5.87 -11.01
N PHE A 257 10.97 6.62 -10.44
CA PHE A 257 11.22 7.98 -9.97
C PHE A 257 12.12 7.99 -8.73
N SER A 258 12.91 9.04 -8.60
CA SER A 258 13.47 9.44 -7.30
C SER A 258 12.37 9.98 -6.38
N PRO A 259 12.55 9.99 -5.05
CA PRO A 259 11.53 10.46 -4.11
C PRO A 259 11.07 11.91 -4.35
N ASN A 260 11.92 12.78 -4.90
CA ASN A 260 11.60 14.17 -5.25
C ASN A 260 11.10 14.36 -6.70
N ASN A 261 10.92 13.27 -7.47
CA ASN A 261 10.49 13.26 -8.87
C ASN A 261 11.42 14.00 -9.87
N GLU A 262 12.62 14.41 -9.45
CA GLU A 262 13.56 15.14 -10.32
C GLU A 262 14.41 14.20 -11.19
N ARG A 263 14.60 12.96 -10.73
CA ARG A 263 15.45 11.95 -11.37
C ARG A 263 14.68 10.65 -11.59
N ILE A 264 15.20 9.86 -12.53
CA ILE A 264 14.78 8.48 -12.71
C ILE A 264 16.00 7.56 -12.73
N VAL A 265 15.82 6.33 -12.24
CA VAL A 265 16.72 5.21 -12.52
C VAL A 265 16.00 4.21 -13.41
N PHE A 266 16.74 3.55 -14.28
CA PHE A 266 16.18 2.59 -15.23
C PHE A 266 17.24 1.58 -15.66
N SER A 267 16.78 0.44 -16.16
CA SER A 267 17.62 -0.55 -16.82
C SER A 267 17.83 -0.13 -18.26
N TYR A 268 19.08 -0.19 -18.74
CA TYR A 268 19.43 0.18 -20.10
C TYR A 268 20.31 -0.89 -20.74
N GLU A 269 19.79 -1.51 -21.80
CA GLU A 269 20.51 -2.48 -22.61
C GLU A 269 21.29 -1.73 -23.71
N ARG A 270 22.58 -2.02 -23.80
CA ARG A 270 23.46 -1.53 -24.83
C ARG A 270 24.56 -2.54 -25.10
N ASP A 271 24.79 -2.82 -26.40
CA ASP A 271 25.87 -3.69 -26.86
C ASP A 271 25.82 -5.11 -26.21
N GLY A 272 24.60 -5.62 -25.94
CA GLY A 272 24.37 -6.95 -25.35
C GLY A 272 24.54 -7.01 -23.83
N ASN A 273 24.74 -5.89 -23.16
CA ASN A 273 24.81 -5.81 -21.69
C ASN A 273 23.72 -4.89 -21.12
N ILE A 274 23.25 -5.17 -19.92
CA ILE A 274 22.24 -4.38 -19.24
C ILE A 274 22.82 -3.80 -17.95
N ASP A 275 22.75 -2.47 -17.85
CA ASP A 275 23.22 -1.71 -16.71
C ASP A 275 22.16 -0.76 -16.15
N ILE A 276 22.38 -0.30 -14.94
CA ILE A 276 21.55 0.73 -14.32
C ILE A 276 22.04 2.12 -14.70
N TYR A 277 21.11 2.95 -15.15
CA TYR A 277 21.35 4.37 -15.48
C TYR A 277 20.52 5.27 -14.58
N LEU A 278 21.10 6.41 -14.23
CA LEU A 278 20.45 7.54 -13.57
C LEU A 278 20.28 8.67 -14.56
N MET A 279 19.10 9.31 -14.60
CA MET A 279 18.84 10.45 -15.46
C MET A 279 18.17 11.57 -14.69
N GLU A 280 18.61 12.80 -14.91
CA GLU A 280 17.94 14.04 -14.50
C GLU A 280 16.81 14.37 -15.47
N LEU A 281 15.56 14.43 -15.02
CA LEU A 281 14.39 14.61 -15.91
C LEU A 281 14.34 15.99 -16.59
N ASN A 282 14.88 17.03 -15.93
CA ASN A 282 14.85 18.39 -16.47
C ASN A 282 15.89 18.61 -17.59
N SER A 283 17.08 18.08 -17.40
CA SER A 283 18.20 18.25 -18.35
C SER A 283 18.40 17.07 -19.29
N LEU A 284 17.75 15.94 -19.03
CA LEU A 284 17.92 14.64 -19.69
C LEU A 284 19.37 14.11 -19.67
N ARG A 285 20.23 14.70 -18.81
CA ARG A 285 21.58 14.17 -18.59
C ARG A 285 21.51 12.86 -17.84
N SER A 286 22.21 11.86 -18.35
CA SER A 286 22.24 10.53 -17.77
C SER A 286 23.67 10.10 -17.43
N ALA A 287 23.77 9.30 -16.36
CA ALA A 287 25.02 8.67 -15.93
C ALA A 287 24.78 7.16 -15.77
N ARG A 288 25.76 6.36 -16.21
CA ARG A 288 25.79 4.92 -15.99
C ARG A 288 26.22 4.67 -14.53
N LEU A 289 25.39 4.01 -13.73
CA LEU A 289 25.68 3.70 -12.33
C LEU A 289 26.41 2.35 -12.15
N THR A 290 26.10 1.38 -13.01
CA THR A 290 26.79 0.08 -13.01
C THR A 290 27.51 -0.11 -14.34
N SER A 291 28.66 -0.79 -14.32
CA SER A 291 29.50 -1.02 -15.53
C SER A 291 30.22 -2.36 -15.38
N SER A 292 29.46 -3.43 -15.34
CA SER A 292 30.00 -4.80 -15.20
C SER A 292 29.53 -5.67 -16.37
N PRO A 293 30.15 -6.81 -16.65
CA PRO A 293 29.69 -7.75 -17.68
C PRO A 293 28.42 -8.52 -17.26
N PHE A 294 27.88 -8.22 -16.08
CA PHE A 294 26.69 -8.85 -15.51
C PHE A 294 25.42 -8.06 -15.84
N ILE A 295 24.31 -8.73 -15.80
CA ILE A 295 22.99 -8.14 -16.05
C ILE A 295 22.49 -7.49 -14.77
N ASP A 296 22.39 -6.15 -14.78
CA ASP A 296 21.90 -5.33 -13.69
C ASP A 296 20.53 -4.71 -14.07
N THR A 297 19.45 -5.06 -13.33
CA THR A 297 18.08 -4.65 -13.71
C THR A 297 17.20 -4.27 -12.52
N ALA A 298 15.99 -3.77 -12.82
CA ALA A 298 14.92 -3.47 -11.86
C ALA A 298 15.34 -2.58 -10.67
N PRO A 299 15.93 -1.40 -10.91
CA PRO A 299 16.36 -0.53 -9.83
C PRO A 299 15.19 0.09 -9.06
N SER A 300 15.40 0.37 -7.75
CA SER A 300 14.47 1.11 -6.90
C SER A 300 15.24 2.01 -5.94
N PHE A 301 14.85 3.30 -5.84
CA PHE A 301 15.46 4.24 -4.91
C PHE A 301 15.14 3.93 -3.44
N SER A 302 16.07 4.26 -2.54
CA SER A 302 15.80 4.45 -1.12
C SER A 302 14.93 5.70 -0.90
N PRO A 303 14.14 5.79 0.20
CA PRO A 303 13.27 6.94 0.45
C PRO A 303 13.99 8.28 0.58
N ASP A 304 15.27 8.26 0.96
CA ASP A 304 16.14 9.45 1.02
C ASP A 304 16.79 9.81 -0.32
N GLY A 305 16.57 8.98 -1.37
CA GLY A 305 17.11 9.18 -2.71
C GLY A 305 18.63 9.02 -2.84
N ARG A 306 19.32 8.50 -1.79
CA ARG A 306 20.79 8.39 -1.76
C ARG A 306 21.32 7.06 -2.26
N LYS A 307 20.48 6.02 -2.26
CA LYS A 307 20.84 4.66 -2.66
C LYS A 307 19.80 4.10 -3.63
N ILE A 308 20.21 3.07 -4.35
CA ILE A 308 19.32 2.19 -5.09
C ILE A 308 19.50 0.76 -4.62
N VAL A 309 18.44 -0.02 -4.69
CA VAL A 309 18.47 -1.48 -4.66
C VAL A 309 18.16 -1.97 -6.08
N PHE A 310 18.83 -3.03 -6.54
CA PHE A 310 18.65 -3.60 -7.87
C PHE A 310 18.96 -5.11 -7.84
N GLU A 311 18.59 -5.81 -8.89
CA GLU A 311 18.93 -7.21 -9.08
C GLU A 311 20.13 -7.37 -10.02
N SER A 312 20.98 -8.36 -9.77
CA SER A 312 22.16 -8.67 -10.57
C SER A 312 22.49 -10.16 -10.54
N ASP A 313 22.97 -10.70 -11.63
CA ASP A 313 23.43 -12.10 -11.74
C ASP A 313 24.93 -12.27 -11.47
N ARG A 314 25.64 -11.23 -11.03
CA ARG A 314 27.10 -11.23 -10.76
C ARG A 314 27.60 -12.28 -9.77
N SER A 315 26.71 -12.92 -9.03
CA SER A 315 27.03 -14.02 -8.10
C SER A 315 26.60 -15.39 -8.64
N GLY A 316 26.39 -15.54 -9.95
CA GLY A 316 26.00 -16.75 -10.64
C GLY A 316 24.47 -16.96 -10.74
N ALA A 317 23.68 -16.26 -9.92
CA ALA A 317 22.23 -16.23 -9.99
C ALA A 317 21.73 -14.83 -9.61
N GLN A 318 20.53 -14.47 -10.04
CA GLN A 318 19.92 -13.20 -9.68
C GLN A 318 19.81 -13.01 -8.17
N GLN A 319 20.45 -11.97 -7.67
CA GLN A 319 20.49 -11.58 -6.26
C GLN A 319 20.30 -10.06 -6.14
N LEU A 320 19.97 -9.59 -4.93
CA LEU A 320 19.74 -8.17 -4.66
C LEU A 320 21.02 -7.49 -4.16
N TYR A 321 21.25 -6.30 -4.71
CA TYR A 321 22.39 -5.45 -4.39
C TYR A 321 21.96 -4.03 -4.07
N ILE A 322 22.68 -3.36 -3.18
CA ILE A 322 22.52 -1.93 -2.88
C ILE A 322 23.74 -1.17 -3.37
N LEU A 323 23.50 0.00 -3.98
CA LEU A 323 24.54 0.89 -4.51
C LEU A 323 24.20 2.35 -4.16
N PRO A 324 25.17 3.20 -3.73
CA PRO A 324 24.97 4.65 -3.65
C PRO A 324 24.69 5.24 -5.06
N VAL A 325 23.82 6.24 -5.13
CA VAL A 325 23.56 6.94 -6.43
C VAL A 325 24.74 7.74 -6.94
N THR A 326 25.75 7.95 -6.10
CA THR A 326 27.04 8.56 -6.47
C THR A 326 28.04 7.55 -7.07
N GLY A 327 27.63 6.29 -7.21
CA GLY A 327 28.48 5.21 -7.68
C GLY A 327 29.23 4.48 -6.54
N GLY A 328 30.10 3.55 -6.90
CA GLY A 328 30.88 2.74 -5.97
C GLY A 328 30.69 1.23 -6.17
N ALA A 329 31.09 0.42 -5.20
CA ALA A 329 30.97 -1.03 -5.26
C ALA A 329 29.57 -1.48 -4.78
N PRO A 330 28.82 -2.26 -5.59
CA PRO A 330 27.55 -2.82 -5.16
C PRO A 330 27.72 -3.81 -3.99
N LYS A 331 26.87 -3.68 -2.97
CA LYS A 331 26.85 -4.57 -1.82
C LYS A 331 25.68 -5.55 -1.94
N ARG A 332 25.96 -6.87 -1.96
CA ARG A 332 24.93 -7.91 -1.95
C ARG A 332 24.19 -7.92 -0.61
N ILE A 333 22.86 -8.11 -0.66
CA ILE A 333 21.98 -8.19 0.52
C ILE A 333 21.12 -9.46 0.57
N SER A 334 21.03 -10.26 -0.50
CA SER A 334 20.30 -11.52 -0.51
C SER A 334 21.27 -12.71 -0.56
N PHE A 335 21.08 -13.69 0.32
CA PHE A 335 22.00 -14.84 0.47
C PHE A 335 21.29 -16.20 0.52
N GLY A 336 19.93 -16.20 0.52
CA GLY A 336 19.16 -17.43 0.55
C GLY A 336 19.18 -18.20 -0.79
N ASN A 337 18.69 -19.42 -0.77
CA ASN A 337 18.53 -20.24 -1.95
C ASN A 337 17.48 -19.66 -2.91
N GLY A 338 17.72 -19.74 -4.22
CA GLY A 338 16.84 -19.28 -5.27
C GLY A 338 17.29 -17.97 -5.93
N ARG A 339 16.41 -17.42 -6.77
CA ARG A 339 16.62 -16.16 -7.47
C ARG A 339 15.78 -15.07 -6.82
N TYR A 340 16.32 -13.88 -6.74
CA TYR A 340 15.66 -12.71 -6.17
C TYR A 340 15.55 -11.63 -7.24
N GLY A 341 14.37 -11.04 -7.38
CA GLY A 341 14.11 -10.04 -8.41
C GLY A 341 13.12 -8.98 -7.98
N THR A 342 12.90 -8.00 -8.85
CA THR A 342 11.96 -6.89 -8.70
C THR A 342 11.97 -6.22 -7.31
N PRO A 343 13.14 -5.82 -6.80
CA PRO A 343 13.23 -5.25 -5.45
C PRO A 343 12.56 -3.88 -5.38
N VAL A 344 11.85 -3.61 -4.29
CA VAL A 344 11.25 -2.30 -4.01
C VAL A 344 11.54 -1.89 -2.58
N TRP A 345 12.16 -0.71 -2.43
CA TRP A 345 12.46 -0.17 -1.10
C TRP A 345 11.18 0.29 -0.41
N SER A 346 11.01 -0.06 0.87
CA SER A 346 9.90 0.41 1.70
C SER A 346 9.95 1.94 1.87
N PRO A 347 8.81 2.66 1.85
CA PRO A 347 8.78 4.09 2.15
C PRO A 347 9.26 4.42 3.57
N ARG A 348 9.28 3.45 4.49
CA ARG A 348 9.86 3.60 5.84
C ARG A 348 11.40 3.51 5.86
N GLY A 349 12.01 3.02 4.77
CA GLY A 349 13.47 2.89 4.64
C GLY A 349 14.09 1.67 5.31
N ASP A 350 13.32 0.85 6.00
CA ASP A 350 13.78 -0.27 6.84
C ASP A 350 13.79 -1.62 6.14
N LEU A 351 12.94 -1.81 5.13
CA LEU A 351 12.72 -3.07 4.44
C LEU A 351 12.88 -2.95 2.92
N ILE A 352 13.20 -4.08 2.29
CA ILE A 352 13.12 -4.31 0.85
C ILE A 352 12.06 -5.39 0.61
N ALA A 353 11.04 -5.12 -0.21
CA ALA A 353 10.17 -6.14 -0.77
C ALA A 353 10.78 -6.68 -2.05
N PHE A 354 10.58 -7.95 -2.34
CA PHE A 354 11.15 -8.62 -3.51
C PHE A 354 10.31 -9.80 -3.98
N THR A 355 10.50 -10.19 -5.22
CA THR A 355 10.04 -11.49 -5.75
C THR A 355 11.14 -12.51 -5.51
N LYS A 356 10.79 -13.69 -5.01
CA LYS A 356 11.71 -14.84 -4.85
C LYS A 356 11.20 -16.02 -5.66
N GLN A 357 12.06 -16.55 -6.53
CA GLN A 357 11.85 -17.80 -7.23
C GLN A 357 12.66 -18.91 -6.56
N SER A 358 11.96 -19.93 -6.06
CA SER A 358 12.58 -21.11 -5.45
C SER A 358 11.69 -22.34 -5.60
N ASN A 359 12.27 -23.49 -5.92
CA ASN A 359 11.56 -24.76 -6.06
C ASN A 359 10.34 -24.70 -7.00
N GLY A 360 10.47 -24.00 -8.13
CA GLY A 360 9.41 -23.84 -9.13
C GLY A 360 8.22 -22.99 -8.70
N ARG A 361 8.34 -22.25 -7.59
CA ARG A 361 7.34 -21.29 -7.08
C ARG A 361 7.91 -19.88 -7.04
N PHE A 362 7.01 -18.92 -7.16
CA PHE A 362 7.31 -17.51 -6.96
C PHE A 362 6.58 -17.03 -5.70
N GLY A 363 7.22 -16.17 -4.95
CA GLY A 363 6.64 -15.60 -3.75
C GLY A 363 7.12 -14.18 -3.52
N ILE A 364 6.30 -13.40 -2.84
CA ILE A 364 6.68 -12.09 -2.35
C ILE A 364 7.31 -12.23 -0.98
N GLY A 365 8.48 -11.65 -0.80
CA GLY A 365 9.19 -11.61 0.46
C GLY A 365 9.58 -10.21 0.86
N VAL A 366 9.99 -10.08 2.11
CA VAL A 366 10.62 -8.89 2.67
C VAL A 366 11.89 -9.26 3.44
N MET A 367 12.87 -8.37 3.43
CA MET A 367 14.07 -8.45 4.25
C MET A 367 14.48 -7.06 4.75
N ARG A 368 15.30 -6.99 5.79
CA ARG A 368 15.94 -5.73 6.17
C ARG A 368 16.96 -5.29 5.12
N ILE A 369 17.27 -4.00 5.12
CA ILE A 369 18.24 -3.42 4.17
C ILE A 369 19.66 -3.98 4.30
N ASP A 370 19.98 -4.63 5.41
CA ASP A 370 21.24 -5.36 5.61
C ASP A 370 21.18 -6.84 5.16
N GLY A 371 20.02 -7.29 4.64
CA GLY A 371 19.77 -8.66 4.21
C GLY A 371 19.27 -9.61 5.30
N THR A 372 19.18 -9.15 6.54
CA THR A 372 18.69 -9.96 7.65
C THR A 372 17.17 -10.03 7.71
N LYS A 373 16.63 -10.93 8.53
CA LYS A 373 15.19 -11.09 8.76
C LYS A 373 14.37 -11.32 7.49
N GLU A 374 14.97 -12.02 6.51
CA GLU A 374 14.22 -12.47 5.34
C GLU A 374 13.03 -13.33 5.75
N ARG A 375 11.88 -13.06 5.13
CA ARG A 375 10.68 -13.90 5.26
C ARG A 375 9.82 -13.80 4.01
N LEU A 376 9.19 -14.90 3.62
CA LEU A 376 8.18 -14.92 2.57
C LEU A 376 6.82 -14.57 3.17
N LEU A 377 6.07 -13.72 2.48
CA LEU A 377 4.71 -13.30 2.81
C LEU A 377 3.68 -14.07 1.98
N SER A 378 4.07 -14.51 0.78
CA SER A 378 3.24 -15.33 -0.11
C SER A 378 4.10 -16.31 -0.89
N ALA A 379 3.47 -17.34 -1.43
CA ALA A 379 4.08 -18.27 -2.39
C ALA A 379 2.99 -18.89 -3.27
N SER A 380 3.15 -18.81 -4.59
CA SER A 380 2.21 -19.35 -5.56
C SER A 380 2.90 -19.87 -6.82
N PHE A 381 2.13 -20.09 -7.88
CA PHE A 381 2.69 -20.38 -9.20
C PHE A 381 3.49 -19.20 -9.75
N LEU A 382 2.94 -17.97 -9.64
CA LEU A 382 3.59 -16.74 -10.05
C LEU A 382 3.05 -15.59 -9.20
N ASP A 383 3.81 -15.16 -8.20
CA ASP A 383 3.63 -13.92 -7.44
C ASP A 383 4.80 -13.00 -7.75
N GLU A 384 4.57 -11.82 -8.30
CA GLU A 384 5.64 -10.92 -8.73
C GLU A 384 5.30 -9.43 -8.65
N GLY A 385 6.32 -8.59 -8.77
CA GLY A 385 6.18 -7.15 -8.92
C GLY A 385 5.58 -6.46 -7.70
N PRO A 386 6.19 -6.57 -6.49
CA PRO A 386 5.66 -5.94 -5.30
C PRO A 386 5.66 -4.42 -5.38
N THR A 387 4.67 -3.79 -4.75
CA THR A 387 4.60 -2.36 -4.49
C THR A 387 4.10 -2.10 -3.07
N TRP A 388 4.59 -1.05 -2.43
CA TRP A 388 4.25 -0.70 -1.05
C TRP A 388 3.07 0.26 -0.98
N SER A 389 2.21 0.11 0.04
CA SER A 389 1.31 1.18 0.48
C SER A 389 2.11 2.40 0.95
N PRO A 390 1.55 3.62 0.90
CA PRO A 390 2.25 4.85 1.32
C PRO A 390 2.83 4.77 2.73
N ASN A 391 2.15 4.11 3.65
CA ASN A 391 2.61 3.92 5.03
C ASN A 391 3.57 2.72 5.23
N GLY A 392 3.90 1.97 4.17
CA GLY A 392 4.80 0.82 4.26
C GLY A 392 4.27 -0.38 5.05
N ARG A 393 2.95 -0.50 5.19
CA ARG A 393 2.31 -1.58 5.94
C ARG A 393 1.82 -2.71 5.07
N VAL A 394 1.30 -2.41 3.89
CA VAL A 394 0.70 -3.36 2.97
C VAL A 394 1.53 -3.44 1.69
N ILE A 395 1.66 -4.63 1.15
CA ILE A 395 2.29 -4.87 -0.16
C ILE A 395 1.23 -5.37 -1.11
N MET A 396 1.13 -4.75 -2.29
CA MET A 396 0.39 -5.27 -3.43
C MET A 396 1.35 -5.90 -4.44
N PHE A 397 0.85 -6.89 -5.18
CA PHE A 397 1.62 -7.61 -6.20
C PHE A 397 0.67 -8.29 -7.20
N ALA A 398 1.20 -8.71 -8.33
CA ALA A 398 0.47 -9.51 -9.30
C ALA A 398 0.61 -11.00 -8.97
N ARG A 399 -0.52 -11.73 -9.01
CA ARG A 399 -0.58 -13.19 -8.95
C ARG A 399 -1.19 -13.74 -10.22
N GLU A 400 -0.48 -14.60 -10.93
CA GLU A 400 -1.04 -15.31 -12.08
C GLU A 400 -1.40 -16.75 -11.72
N THR A 401 -2.53 -17.23 -12.25
CA THR A 401 -2.97 -18.61 -12.10
C THR A 401 -2.47 -19.47 -13.26
N ARG A 402 -2.36 -20.80 -13.03
CA ARG A 402 -1.90 -21.77 -14.04
C ARG A 402 -2.97 -22.04 -15.11
N GLY A 403 -2.51 -22.55 -16.24
CA GLY A 403 -3.34 -23.09 -17.30
C GLY A 403 -3.65 -22.12 -18.44
N PRO A 404 -4.34 -22.59 -19.50
CA PRO A 404 -4.66 -21.78 -20.67
C PRO A 404 -5.58 -20.60 -20.36
N SER A 405 -6.48 -20.75 -19.38
CA SER A 405 -7.36 -19.67 -18.87
C SER A 405 -6.74 -18.90 -17.72
N GLY A 406 -5.50 -19.16 -17.36
CA GLY A 406 -4.81 -18.45 -16.29
C GLY A 406 -4.71 -16.96 -16.58
N ALA A 407 -5.02 -16.14 -15.57
CA ALA A 407 -5.02 -14.68 -15.68
C ALA A 407 -4.39 -14.04 -14.45
N PRO A 408 -3.73 -12.89 -14.60
CA PRO A 408 -3.18 -12.15 -13.49
C PRO A 408 -4.29 -11.43 -12.73
N SER A 409 -4.12 -11.35 -11.42
CA SER A 409 -4.95 -10.58 -10.50
C SER A 409 -4.07 -9.85 -9.50
N ILE A 410 -4.49 -8.69 -9.04
CA ILE A 410 -3.77 -7.96 -7.99
C ILE A 410 -4.17 -8.52 -6.63
N TYR A 411 -3.17 -8.82 -5.82
CA TYR A 411 -3.30 -9.27 -4.44
C TYR A 411 -2.65 -8.28 -3.49
N SER A 412 -3.12 -8.27 -2.26
CA SER A 412 -2.48 -7.53 -1.16
C SER A 412 -2.17 -8.44 0.01
N VAL A 413 -1.12 -8.11 0.76
CA VAL A 413 -0.71 -8.82 1.97
C VAL A 413 -0.12 -7.82 2.97
N ASP A 414 -0.44 -7.99 4.25
CA ASP A 414 0.21 -7.23 5.33
C ASP A 414 1.67 -7.66 5.49
N ILE A 415 2.55 -6.75 5.91
CA ILE A 415 3.98 -7.06 6.14
C ILE A 415 4.21 -8.19 7.14
N THR A 416 3.21 -8.60 7.91
CA THR A 416 3.27 -9.78 8.78
C THR A 416 3.00 -11.10 8.06
N GLY A 417 2.63 -11.07 6.77
CA GLY A 417 2.20 -12.23 5.98
C GLY A 417 0.72 -12.58 6.17
N ARG A 418 -0.03 -11.77 6.90
CA ARG A 418 -1.48 -11.97 7.12
C ARG A 418 -2.30 -11.15 6.13
N ASN A 419 -3.61 -11.37 6.15
CA ASN A 419 -4.59 -10.67 5.32
C ASN A 419 -4.22 -10.74 3.82
N LEU A 420 -3.71 -11.91 3.38
CA LEU A 420 -3.47 -12.17 1.96
C LEU A 420 -4.82 -12.31 1.24
N ARG A 421 -5.12 -11.39 0.34
CA ARG A 421 -6.43 -11.35 -0.34
C ARG A 421 -6.31 -10.77 -1.75
N PRO A 422 -7.18 -11.21 -2.68
CA PRO A 422 -7.30 -10.56 -3.97
C PRO A 422 -7.95 -9.17 -3.82
N LEU A 423 -7.62 -8.28 -4.75
CA LEU A 423 -8.39 -7.07 -5.01
C LEU A 423 -9.51 -7.43 -6.00
N ASN A 424 -10.75 -7.07 -5.68
CA ASN A 424 -11.92 -7.38 -6.52
C ASN A 424 -11.94 -6.50 -7.77
N LEU A 425 -11.25 -6.94 -8.82
CA LEU A 425 -11.23 -6.28 -10.12
C LEU A 425 -12.10 -7.02 -11.13
N ARG A 426 -12.74 -6.28 -12.03
CA ARG A 426 -13.61 -6.84 -13.07
C ARG A 426 -12.84 -7.44 -14.24
N ALA A 427 -11.56 -7.14 -14.36
CA ALA A 427 -10.70 -7.59 -15.46
C ALA A 427 -9.34 -8.07 -14.89
N PRO A 428 -8.62 -8.93 -15.61
CA PRO A 428 -7.25 -9.29 -15.29
C PRO A 428 -6.37 -8.05 -15.14
N ALA A 429 -5.46 -8.09 -14.17
CA ALA A 429 -4.61 -6.95 -13.83
C ALA A 429 -3.23 -7.39 -13.35
N SER A 430 -2.20 -6.71 -13.83
CA SER A 430 -0.79 -6.96 -13.47
C SER A 430 -0.05 -5.65 -13.17
N ASP A 431 1.21 -5.76 -12.75
CA ASP A 431 2.16 -4.66 -12.54
C ASP A 431 1.61 -3.50 -11.69
N PRO A 432 1.08 -3.72 -10.47
CA PRO A 432 0.57 -2.63 -9.67
C PRO A 432 1.68 -1.65 -9.24
N SER A 433 1.34 -0.38 -9.19
CA SER A 433 2.16 0.69 -8.63
C SER A 433 1.30 1.54 -7.70
N TRP A 434 1.54 1.41 -6.40
CA TRP A 434 0.80 2.17 -5.38
C TRP A 434 1.32 3.60 -5.31
N GLY A 435 0.43 4.56 -5.45
CA GLY A 435 0.73 5.98 -5.38
C GLY A 435 0.73 6.52 -3.94
N PRO A 436 1.03 7.81 -3.79
CA PRO A 436 1.00 8.49 -2.48
C PRO A 436 -0.44 8.67 -1.97
N VAL A 437 -0.56 9.03 -0.69
CA VAL A 437 -1.80 9.61 -0.16
C VAL A 437 -2.08 10.90 -0.89
N LEU A 438 -3.33 11.09 -1.30
CA LEU A 438 -3.74 12.27 -2.06
C LEU A 438 -3.84 13.51 -1.14
N PRO A 439 -3.42 14.70 -1.59
CA PRO A 439 -3.42 15.92 -0.81
C PRO A 439 -4.82 16.41 -0.41
#